data_7c129c7e3fe7995a19f1f1f17adb4d41
#
_entry.id   7c129c7e3fe7995a19f1f1f17adb4d41
#
_cell.length_a   1.000
_cell.length_b   1.000
_cell.length_c   1.000
_cell.angle_alpha   90.00
_cell.angle_beta   90.00
_cell.angle_gamma   90.00
#
_symmetry.space_group_name_H-M   'P 1'
#
loop_
_entity.id
_entity.type
_entity.pdbx_description
1 polymer ?
#
loop_
_entity_poly.entity_id
_entity_poly.type
_entity_poly.pdbx_seq_one_letter_code
_entity_poly.pdbx_strand_id
1 'polypeptide(L)'
;MQTVSREYKRSMKEKLRNRSYIRVTIGVINQQAQASACVPHPENYTYYSNLKWPLDNYQVQELYATCDQDYTAVDGSMYFLPRAREDVVLNQGIVSEDLPGSIEIQFPIRYDIKGLTVEFGRAYPVDFRIESDNKTVEIAGNATEHFVTEEIFEGATFLRFVPASMAHGQSRFRIHQLTTGIGIYFDNRKILSATKKEHISPVMEELPALDFDMTIDNKDRAYDVENEESTVNFLETGQEVKVLYGQELDNGTVEWLPGATVYLREWSADDEEMSFTATDRFESMDGTYYKGEYRSEGISLYDLAVDVLKDAGVDSRTYWLDNYLKDVSVCN
;
A
#
# COMPACT_ATOMS: atom_id res chain seq x y z
N MET A 1 6.85 7.37 14.79
CA MET A 1 6.48 6.14 15.56
C MET A 1 5.17 5.65 14.95
N GLN A 2 5.10 4.39 14.53
CA GLN A 2 3.88 3.84 13.94
C GLN A 2 2.75 3.83 14.97
N THR A 3 1.56 4.19 14.54
CA THR A 3 0.39 4.21 15.38
C THR A 3 -0.25 2.82 15.38
N VAL A 4 -0.52 2.30 16.56
CA VAL A 4 -1.06 0.96 16.77
C VAL A 4 -2.19 0.98 17.79
N SER A 5 -3.09 0.00 17.71
CA SER A 5 -4.22 -0.13 18.63
C SER A 5 -3.77 -0.34 20.08
N ARG A 6 -4.70 -0.18 21.02
CA ARG A 6 -4.45 -0.47 22.44
C ARG A 6 -4.26 -1.97 22.67
N GLU A 7 -5.02 -2.79 21.94
CA GLU A 7 -4.92 -4.25 21.95
C GLU A 7 -3.56 -4.72 21.51
N TYR A 8 -3.04 -4.17 20.39
CA TYR A 8 -1.69 -4.44 19.93
C TYR A 8 -0.64 -4.10 21.00
N LYS A 9 -0.72 -2.90 21.59
CA LYS A 9 0.20 -2.49 22.66
C LYS A 9 0.13 -3.41 23.89
N ARG A 10 -1.06 -3.95 24.19
CA ARG A 10 -1.25 -4.92 25.26
C ARG A 10 -0.62 -6.26 24.90
N SER A 11 -0.97 -6.82 23.72
CA SER A 11 -0.43 -8.08 23.22
C SER A 11 1.10 -8.08 23.17
N MET A 12 1.71 -6.98 22.75
CA MET A 12 3.17 -6.85 22.68
C MET A 12 3.86 -6.83 24.05
N LYS A 13 3.14 -6.56 25.12
CA LYS A 13 3.68 -6.58 26.51
C LYS A 13 3.53 -7.94 27.18
N GLU A 14 2.78 -8.85 26.61
CA GLU A 14 2.58 -10.19 27.16
C GLU A 14 3.82 -11.06 27.00
N LYS A 15 4.05 -11.94 28.00
CA LYS A 15 5.19 -12.89 27.97
C LYS A 15 5.03 -13.95 26.89
N LEU A 16 3.80 -14.40 26.64
CA LEU A 16 3.43 -15.31 25.57
C LEU A 16 2.59 -14.51 24.58
N ARG A 17 3.14 -14.28 23.42
CA ARG A 17 2.46 -13.56 22.34
C ARG A 17 1.69 -14.55 21.47
N ASN A 18 0.57 -14.10 20.93
CA ASN A 18 -0.14 -14.80 19.89
C ASN A 18 0.71 -14.86 18.60
N ARG A 19 0.21 -15.55 17.60
CA ARG A 19 0.92 -15.79 16.36
C ARG A 19 1.26 -14.48 15.64
N SER A 20 2.48 -14.40 15.14
CA SER A 20 2.91 -13.31 14.26
C SER A 20 2.83 -13.77 12.80
N TYR A 21 2.55 -12.81 11.92
CA TYR A 21 2.37 -13.04 10.50
C TYR A 21 3.23 -12.09 9.69
N ILE A 22 3.59 -12.51 8.51
CA ILE A 22 4.22 -11.67 7.50
C ILE A 22 3.39 -11.75 6.21
N ARG A 23 3.31 -10.63 5.53
CA ARG A 23 2.63 -10.50 4.25
C ARG A 23 3.53 -9.70 3.33
N VAL A 24 3.81 -10.24 2.16
CA VAL A 24 4.61 -9.57 1.14
C VAL A 24 3.78 -9.46 -0.12
N THR A 25 3.72 -8.26 -0.68
CA THR A 25 3.03 -7.99 -1.94
C THR A 25 4.04 -7.45 -2.93
N ILE A 26 4.20 -8.11 -4.06
CA ILE A 26 4.97 -7.62 -5.19
C ILE A 26 3.96 -7.21 -6.26
N GLY A 27 3.99 -5.95 -6.69
CA GLY A 27 3.01 -5.42 -7.62
C GLY A 27 3.55 -5.20 -9.02
N VAL A 28 2.89 -5.76 -10.02
CA VAL A 28 2.95 -5.25 -11.40
C VAL A 28 2.08 -4.00 -11.43
N ILE A 29 2.61 -2.89 -10.94
CA ILE A 29 1.85 -1.69 -10.66
C ILE A 29 2.24 -0.62 -11.68
N ASN A 30 1.25 0.04 -12.27
CA ASN A 30 1.49 1.31 -12.91
C ASN A 30 1.73 2.37 -11.82
N GLN A 31 3.01 2.59 -11.47
CA GLN A 31 3.41 3.49 -10.38
C GLN A 31 2.96 4.93 -10.61
N GLN A 32 2.91 5.38 -11.86
CA GLN A 32 2.47 6.74 -12.18
C GLN A 32 0.96 6.89 -11.98
N ALA A 33 0.17 5.92 -12.42
CA ALA A 33 -1.26 5.88 -12.16
C ALA A 33 -1.53 5.80 -10.65
N GLN A 34 -0.82 4.89 -9.97
CA GLN A 34 -0.91 4.70 -8.51
C GLN A 34 -0.65 6.00 -7.76
N ALA A 35 0.43 6.70 -8.10
CA ALA A 35 0.86 7.92 -7.43
C ALA A 35 -0.05 9.12 -7.73
N SER A 36 -0.70 9.15 -8.88
CA SER A 36 -1.53 10.27 -9.31
C SER A 36 -3.03 10.07 -9.10
N ALA A 37 -3.46 8.87 -8.70
CA ALA A 37 -4.85 8.56 -8.46
C ALA A 37 -5.44 9.45 -7.34
N CYS A 38 -6.64 9.95 -7.55
CA CYS A 38 -7.36 10.74 -6.55
C CYS A 38 -8.85 10.42 -6.54
N VAL A 39 -9.46 10.69 -5.40
CA VAL A 39 -10.91 10.61 -5.25
C VAL A 39 -11.47 12.01 -5.49
N PRO A 40 -12.37 12.20 -6.47
CA PRO A 40 -13.01 13.48 -6.67
C PRO A 40 -13.87 13.84 -5.45
N HIS A 41 -13.86 15.10 -5.08
CA HIS A 41 -14.68 15.62 -3.99
C HIS A 41 -14.55 14.82 -2.68
N PRO A 42 -13.32 14.65 -2.16
CA PRO A 42 -13.09 13.84 -0.95
C PRO A 42 -13.82 14.38 0.28
N GLU A 43 -14.26 15.64 0.25
CA GLU A 43 -15.09 16.27 1.28
C GLU A 43 -16.52 15.73 1.34
N ASN A 44 -16.99 15.09 0.26
CA ASN A 44 -18.33 14.49 0.20
C ASN A 44 -18.35 13.09 0.80
N TYR A 45 -17.18 12.47 0.99
CA TYR A 45 -17.07 11.18 1.69
C TYR A 45 -17.15 11.39 3.20
N THR A 46 -17.53 10.35 3.90
CA THR A 46 -17.63 10.48 5.35
C THR A 46 -16.32 10.94 5.98
N TYR A 47 -16.37 11.92 6.85
CA TYR A 47 -15.20 12.46 7.53
C TYR A 47 -14.56 11.48 8.53
N TYR A 48 -15.17 10.33 8.75
CA TYR A 48 -14.57 9.24 9.50
C TYR A 48 -13.41 8.57 8.76
N SER A 49 -13.30 8.73 7.45
CA SER A 49 -12.15 8.28 6.69
C SER A 49 -11.14 9.41 6.54
N ASN A 50 -9.93 9.20 7.02
CA ASN A 50 -8.80 10.12 6.82
C ASN A 50 -8.07 9.87 5.49
N LEU A 51 -8.41 8.81 4.78
CA LEU A 51 -7.81 8.47 3.51
C LEU A 51 -8.44 9.33 2.42
N LYS A 52 -7.70 10.30 1.97
CA LYS A 52 -8.03 11.10 0.78
C LYS A 52 -7.69 10.34 -0.50
N TRP A 53 -6.72 9.46 -0.40
CA TRP A 53 -6.15 8.67 -1.48
C TRP A 53 -6.28 7.19 -1.13
N PRO A 54 -7.00 6.38 -1.89
CA PRO A 54 -7.18 4.96 -1.58
C PRO A 54 -5.90 4.15 -1.71
N LEU A 55 -4.85 4.78 -2.25
CA LEU A 55 -3.56 4.15 -2.52
C LEU A 55 -2.54 4.35 -1.40
N ASP A 56 -2.83 5.25 -0.49
CA ASP A 56 -1.99 5.43 0.68
C ASP A 56 -2.12 4.23 1.62
N ASN A 57 -1.01 3.87 2.27
CA ASN A 57 -1.03 2.86 3.30
C ASN A 57 -1.95 3.34 4.42
N TYR A 58 -3.03 2.63 4.64
CA TYR A 58 -3.88 2.89 5.78
C TYR A 58 -3.23 2.37 7.06
N GLN A 59 -3.48 3.06 8.15
CA GLN A 59 -3.05 2.64 9.48
C GLN A 59 -4.27 2.31 10.32
N VAL A 60 -4.27 1.13 10.91
CA VAL A 60 -5.28 0.76 11.88
C VAL A 60 -5.03 1.52 13.17
N GLN A 61 -6.01 2.27 13.63
CA GLN A 61 -5.98 2.90 14.94
C GLN A 61 -7.22 2.51 15.73
N GLU A 62 -8.09 3.47 15.96
CA GLU A 62 -9.36 3.25 16.66
C GLU A 62 -10.46 3.01 15.63
N LEU A 63 -11.36 2.12 15.93
CA LEU A 63 -12.51 1.81 15.08
C LEU A 63 -13.69 2.70 15.50
N TYR A 64 -14.37 3.26 14.51
CA TYR A 64 -15.56 4.08 14.73
C TYR A 64 -16.76 3.50 13.97
N ALA A 65 -17.90 3.47 14.63
CA ALA A 65 -19.16 3.15 13.98
C ALA A 65 -19.59 4.33 13.10
N THR A 66 -19.86 4.05 11.84
CA THR A 66 -20.28 5.07 10.85
C THR A 66 -21.78 5.28 10.77
N CYS A 67 -22.56 4.58 11.63
CA CYS A 67 -24.02 4.59 11.65
C CYS A 67 -24.68 4.07 10.36
N ASP A 68 -23.96 3.37 9.52
CA ASP A 68 -24.42 2.74 8.29
C ASP A 68 -24.75 1.26 8.46
N GLN A 69 -24.91 0.82 9.71
CA GLN A 69 -25.23 -0.54 10.11
C GLN A 69 -24.10 -1.56 9.86
N ASP A 70 -22.89 -1.12 9.60
CA ASP A 70 -21.73 -1.97 9.53
C ASP A 70 -21.09 -2.14 10.91
N TYR A 71 -21.50 -3.19 11.61
CA TYR A 71 -21.04 -3.51 12.97
C TYR A 71 -20.14 -4.75 13.00
N THR A 72 -19.43 -5.03 11.93
CA THR A 72 -18.66 -6.26 11.78
C THR A 72 -17.51 -6.43 12.76
N ALA A 73 -17.10 -5.36 13.46
CA ALA A 73 -16.00 -5.36 14.43
C ALA A 73 -16.43 -4.78 15.79
N VAL A 74 -17.63 -5.04 16.26
CA VAL A 74 -18.08 -4.57 17.58
C VAL A 74 -17.56 -5.52 18.65
N ASP A 75 -16.42 -5.18 19.21
CA ASP A 75 -15.74 -5.93 20.27
C ASP A 75 -15.42 -5.06 21.50
N GLY A 76 -16.01 -3.86 21.58
CA GLY A 76 -15.73 -2.86 22.61
C GLY A 76 -14.54 -1.95 22.31
N SER A 77 -13.81 -2.18 21.24
CA SER A 77 -12.73 -1.29 20.76
C SER A 77 -13.24 -0.14 19.88
N MET A 78 -14.51 -0.17 19.53
CA MET A 78 -15.16 0.76 18.61
C MET A 78 -15.77 1.95 19.35
N TYR A 79 -15.52 3.15 18.85
CA TYR A 79 -16.13 4.38 19.34
C TYR A 79 -17.27 4.81 18.41
N PHE A 80 -18.32 5.39 18.98
CA PHE A 80 -19.46 5.85 18.18
C PHE A 80 -19.14 7.13 17.38
N LEU A 81 -18.36 8.02 17.97
CA LEU A 81 -17.89 9.24 17.31
C LEU A 81 -16.41 9.45 17.64
N PRO A 82 -15.62 9.99 16.69
CA PRO A 82 -14.23 10.34 16.96
C PRO A 82 -14.14 11.45 18.01
N ARG A 83 -13.15 11.37 18.89
CA ARG A 83 -12.89 12.38 19.93
C ARG A 83 -12.43 13.70 19.31
N ALA A 84 -11.52 13.60 18.35
CA ALA A 84 -11.06 14.72 17.56
C ALA A 84 -10.73 14.24 16.14
N ARG A 85 -11.06 15.06 15.14
CA ARG A 85 -10.89 14.68 13.73
C ARG A 85 -9.42 14.50 13.33
N GLU A 86 -8.54 15.31 13.91
CA GLU A 86 -7.12 15.34 13.58
C GLU A 86 -6.33 14.19 14.25
N ASP A 87 -6.87 13.65 15.34
CA ASP A 87 -6.21 12.60 16.13
C ASP A 87 -6.54 11.19 15.65
N VAL A 88 -7.39 11.08 14.63
CA VAL A 88 -7.98 9.80 14.23
C VAL A 88 -7.55 9.44 12.82
N VAL A 89 -6.85 8.32 12.69
CA VAL A 89 -6.68 7.61 11.43
C VAL A 89 -7.59 6.39 11.47
N LEU A 90 -8.56 6.33 10.57
CA LEU A 90 -9.54 5.26 10.53
C LEU A 90 -9.11 4.18 9.54
N ASN A 91 -9.21 2.94 9.96
CA ASN A 91 -9.01 1.78 9.10
C ASN A 91 -10.29 1.48 8.28
N GLN A 92 -10.90 2.49 7.73
CA GLN A 92 -12.12 2.32 6.95
C GLN A 92 -11.95 2.63 5.46
N GLY A 93 -10.80 3.16 5.09
CA GLY A 93 -10.53 3.54 3.72
C GLY A 93 -11.41 4.67 3.22
N ILE A 94 -11.64 4.70 1.94
CA ILE A 94 -12.61 5.59 1.30
C ILE A 94 -13.98 4.96 1.42
N VAL A 95 -14.94 5.72 1.87
CA VAL A 95 -16.34 5.28 2.10
C VAL A 95 -17.26 6.05 1.18
N SER A 96 -18.17 5.35 0.52
CA SER A 96 -19.18 5.97 -0.36
C SER A 96 -20.13 6.89 0.41
N GLU A 97 -20.68 7.87 -0.30
CA GLU A 97 -21.67 8.79 0.27
C GLU A 97 -23.01 8.10 0.53
N ASP A 98 -23.46 7.29 -0.41
CA ASP A 98 -24.75 6.59 -0.37
C ASP A 98 -24.63 5.13 0.10
N LEU A 99 -25.76 4.49 0.33
CA LEU A 99 -25.93 3.09 0.74
C LEU A 99 -26.53 2.25 -0.42
N PRO A 100 -25.75 1.36 -1.07
CA PRO A 100 -24.32 1.11 -0.88
C PRO A 100 -23.40 2.16 -1.52
N GLY A 101 -23.88 3.01 -2.43
CA GLY A 101 -23.14 4.05 -3.13
C GLY A 101 -22.02 3.51 -4.04
N SER A 102 -21.44 4.40 -4.82
CA SER A 102 -20.28 4.11 -5.68
C SER A 102 -19.06 4.89 -5.23
N ILE A 103 -17.88 4.41 -5.60
CA ILE A 103 -16.61 5.13 -5.40
C ILE A 103 -15.96 5.28 -6.76
N GLU A 104 -15.58 6.51 -7.10
CA GLU A 104 -14.85 6.85 -8.30
C GLU A 104 -13.44 7.30 -7.96
N ILE A 105 -12.48 6.80 -8.70
CA ILE A 105 -11.08 7.17 -8.61
C ILE A 105 -10.69 7.77 -9.93
N GLN A 106 -10.12 8.97 -9.92
CA GLN A 106 -9.73 9.71 -11.11
C GLN A 106 -8.22 9.77 -11.27
N PHE A 107 -7.80 9.85 -12.52
CA PHE A 107 -6.41 10.02 -12.91
C PHE A 107 -6.26 11.33 -13.72
N PRO A 108 -5.18 12.11 -13.49
CA PRO A 108 -4.98 13.39 -14.16
C PRO A 108 -4.69 13.24 -15.65
N ILE A 109 -4.18 12.11 -16.07
CA ILE A 109 -3.91 11.75 -17.47
C ILE A 109 -4.39 10.32 -17.74
N ARG A 110 -4.39 9.90 -19.00
CA ARG A 110 -4.75 8.54 -19.39
C ARG A 110 -3.65 7.55 -19.04
N TYR A 111 -4.05 6.45 -18.42
CA TYR A 111 -3.16 5.33 -18.09
C TYR A 111 -3.71 4.01 -18.60
N ASP A 112 -2.81 3.13 -19.02
CA ASP A 112 -3.13 1.72 -19.24
C ASP A 112 -2.90 0.99 -17.91
N ILE A 113 -4.00 0.49 -17.35
CA ILE A 113 -3.98 -0.21 -16.04
C ILE A 113 -4.15 -1.69 -16.33
N LYS A 114 -3.09 -2.46 -16.06
CA LYS A 114 -3.06 -3.92 -16.27
C LYS A 114 -3.43 -4.61 -14.97
N GLY A 115 -4.71 -4.90 -14.81
CA GLY A 115 -5.26 -5.49 -13.62
C GLY A 115 -5.46 -4.53 -12.44
N LEU A 116 -6.18 -4.98 -11.44
CA LEU A 116 -6.45 -4.24 -10.22
C LEU A 116 -6.41 -5.19 -9.01
N THR A 117 -5.87 -4.71 -7.92
CA THR A 117 -5.98 -5.35 -6.62
C THR A 117 -6.69 -4.41 -5.65
N VAL A 118 -7.76 -4.87 -5.04
CA VAL A 118 -8.62 -4.04 -4.18
C VAL A 118 -8.82 -4.71 -2.84
N GLU A 119 -8.56 -4.00 -1.77
CA GLU A 119 -8.90 -4.39 -0.40
C GLU A 119 -10.18 -3.67 0.02
N PHE A 120 -11.27 -4.40 0.16
CA PHE A 120 -12.56 -3.84 0.55
C PHE A 120 -12.80 -3.83 2.06
N GLY A 121 -12.11 -4.71 2.80
CA GLY A 121 -12.43 -5.01 4.18
C GLY A 121 -13.66 -5.91 4.33
N ARG A 122 -14.13 -6.07 5.56
CA ARG A 122 -15.19 -7.05 5.89
C ARG A 122 -16.51 -6.83 5.17
N ALA A 123 -16.90 -5.59 4.92
CA ALA A 123 -18.10 -5.25 4.15
C ALA A 123 -17.77 -5.15 2.65
N TYR A 124 -17.38 -6.27 2.06
CA TYR A 124 -17.03 -6.33 0.64
C TYR A 124 -18.29 -6.47 -0.26
N PRO A 125 -18.22 -6.00 -1.51
CA PRO A 125 -19.27 -6.20 -2.48
C PRO A 125 -19.25 -7.66 -2.98
N VAL A 126 -20.43 -8.27 -3.10
CA VAL A 126 -20.59 -9.62 -3.68
C VAL A 126 -20.77 -9.51 -5.19
N ASP A 127 -21.69 -8.67 -5.62
CA ASP A 127 -21.88 -8.36 -7.03
C ASP A 127 -21.60 -6.88 -7.24
N PHE A 128 -20.75 -6.56 -8.19
CA PHE A 128 -20.40 -5.18 -8.50
C PHE A 128 -19.86 -5.08 -9.92
N ARG A 129 -19.73 -3.86 -10.40
CA ARG A 129 -19.07 -3.59 -11.67
C ARG A 129 -17.98 -2.53 -11.49
N ILE A 130 -17.00 -2.62 -12.36
CA ILE A 130 -15.92 -1.64 -12.50
C ILE A 130 -16.09 -0.97 -13.85
N GLU A 131 -16.32 0.33 -13.86
CA GLU A 131 -16.49 1.14 -15.05
C GLU A 131 -15.23 1.98 -15.29
N SER A 132 -14.83 2.10 -16.55
CA SER A 132 -13.80 3.03 -17.02
C SER A 132 -14.28 3.75 -18.27
N ASP A 133 -13.45 4.60 -18.88
CA ASP A 133 -13.81 5.35 -20.10
C ASP A 133 -14.35 4.45 -21.22
N ASN A 134 -13.74 3.27 -21.40
CA ASN A 134 -13.98 2.42 -22.57
C ASN A 134 -14.45 1.01 -22.20
N LYS A 135 -14.51 0.67 -20.92
CA LYS A 135 -14.76 -0.70 -20.46
C LYS A 135 -15.59 -0.74 -19.20
N THR A 136 -16.49 -1.71 -19.17
CA THR A 136 -17.21 -2.10 -17.97
C THR A 136 -17.00 -3.58 -17.73
N VAL A 137 -16.57 -3.94 -16.54
CA VAL A 137 -16.34 -5.31 -16.10
C VAL A 137 -17.36 -5.64 -15.02
N GLU A 138 -18.17 -6.66 -15.25
CA GLU A 138 -19.17 -7.16 -14.29
C GLU A 138 -18.55 -8.29 -13.47
N ILE A 139 -18.61 -8.18 -12.15
CA ILE A 139 -18.14 -9.17 -11.20
C ILE A 139 -19.35 -9.71 -10.43
N ALA A 140 -19.49 -11.02 -10.39
CA ALA A 140 -20.54 -11.69 -9.66
C ALA A 140 -19.96 -12.72 -8.68
N GLY A 141 -20.57 -12.82 -7.50
CA GLY A 141 -20.23 -13.84 -6.51
C GLY A 141 -18.87 -13.67 -5.84
N ASN A 142 -18.35 -12.45 -5.73
CA ASN A 142 -17.13 -12.21 -4.96
C ASN A 142 -17.37 -12.63 -3.49
N ALA A 143 -16.48 -13.45 -2.96
CA ALA A 143 -16.57 -14.03 -1.62
C ALA A 143 -15.45 -13.59 -0.68
N THR A 144 -14.63 -12.60 -1.09
CA THR A 144 -13.43 -12.20 -0.34
C THR A 144 -13.30 -10.69 -0.20
N GLU A 145 -12.66 -10.30 0.88
CA GLU A 145 -12.26 -8.91 1.14
C GLU A 145 -11.18 -8.44 0.16
N HIS A 146 -10.34 -9.37 -0.27
CA HIS A 146 -9.23 -9.14 -1.19
C HIS A 146 -9.67 -9.56 -2.60
N PHE A 147 -9.83 -8.60 -3.47
CA PHE A 147 -10.25 -8.80 -4.86
C PHE A 147 -9.11 -8.50 -5.83
N VAL A 148 -8.89 -9.40 -6.77
CA VAL A 148 -7.90 -9.23 -7.83
C VAL A 148 -8.57 -9.49 -9.18
N THR A 149 -8.27 -8.67 -10.16
CA THR A 149 -8.67 -8.88 -11.55
C THR A 149 -7.51 -8.60 -12.49
N GLU A 150 -7.36 -9.41 -13.53
CA GLU A 150 -6.37 -9.27 -14.61
C GLU A 150 -6.89 -8.45 -15.78
N GLU A 151 -8.10 -7.91 -15.68
CA GLU A 151 -8.72 -7.11 -16.72
C GLU A 151 -7.91 -5.84 -16.99
N ILE A 152 -7.64 -5.59 -18.26
CA ILE A 152 -6.88 -4.41 -18.71
C ILE A 152 -7.87 -3.28 -18.96
N PHE A 153 -7.57 -2.10 -18.40
CA PHE A 153 -8.30 -0.85 -18.63
C PHE A 153 -7.40 0.10 -19.41
N GLU A 154 -7.56 0.11 -20.74
CA GLU A 154 -6.75 0.92 -21.64
C GLU A 154 -7.18 2.39 -21.62
N GLY A 155 -6.22 3.29 -21.51
CA GLY A 155 -6.43 4.73 -21.57
C GLY A 155 -7.41 5.25 -20.53
N ALA A 156 -7.45 4.66 -19.33
CA ALA A 156 -8.38 5.04 -18.28
C ALA A 156 -8.05 6.41 -17.69
N THR A 157 -9.05 7.27 -17.57
CA THR A 157 -9.01 8.52 -16.79
C THR A 157 -9.74 8.40 -15.48
N PHE A 158 -10.56 7.35 -15.32
CA PHE A 158 -11.23 7.03 -14.08
C PHE A 158 -11.48 5.52 -13.95
N LEU A 159 -11.67 5.09 -12.71
CA LEU A 159 -12.23 3.79 -12.35
C LEU A 159 -13.36 4.03 -11.37
N ARG A 160 -14.57 3.58 -11.71
CA ARG A 160 -15.73 3.68 -10.85
C ARG A 160 -16.17 2.29 -10.42
N PHE A 161 -16.23 2.07 -9.13
CA PHE A 161 -16.72 0.85 -8.51
C PHE A 161 -18.18 1.04 -8.10
N VAL A 162 -19.07 0.21 -8.65
CA VAL A 162 -20.51 0.31 -8.42
C VAL A 162 -21.01 -1.02 -7.86
N PRO A 163 -21.22 -1.14 -6.55
CA PRO A 163 -21.75 -2.35 -5.94
C PRO A 163 -23.24 -2.52 -6.28
N ALA A 164 -23.64 -3.75 -6.57
CA ALA A 164 -25.04 -4.16 -6.74
C ALA A 164 -25.53 -4.89 -5.49
N SER A 165 -24.67 -5.69 -4.84
CA SER A 165 -24.98 -6.37 -3.58
C SER A 165 -23.76 -6.39 -2.67
N MET A 166 -23.99 -6.39 -1.36
CA MET A 166 -22.96 -6.36 -0.33
C MET A 166 -23.04 -7.63 0.53
N ALA A 167 -21.88 -8.09 1.03
CA ALA A 167 -21.81 -9.28 1.90
C ALA A 167 -22.55 -9.09 3.24
N HIS A 168 -22.64 -7.88 3.72
CA HIS A 168 -23.28 -7.53 4.99
C HIS A 168 -24.39 -6.50 4.80
N GLY A 169 -25.55 -6.96 4.32
CA GLY A 169 -26.79 -6.18 4.31
C GLY A 169 -26.66 -4.80 3.63
N GLN A 170 -27.25 -3.79 4.25
CA GLN A 170 -27.19 -2.41 3.78
C GLN A 170 -26.00 -1.69 4.42
N SER A 171 -24.80 -1.89 3.88
CA SER A 171 -23.60 -1.17 4.29
C SER A 171 -23.14 -0.22 3.21
N ARG A 172 -22.43 0.83 3.60
CA ARG A 172 -21.73 1.69 2.63
C ARG A 172 -20.59 0.92 1.98
N PHE A 173 -20.41 1.18 0.70
CA PHE A 173 -19.27 0.63 -0.03
C PHE A 173 -17.96 1.27 0.44
N ARG A 174 -16.91 0.47 0.54
CA ARG A 174 -15.61 0.91 1.04
C ARG A 174 -14.48 0.31 0.23
N ILE A 175 -13.43 1.10 0.08
CA ILE A 175 -12.14 0.66 -0.46
C ILE A 175 -11.07 1.04 0.56
N HIS A 176 -10.45 0.05 1.18
CA HIS A 176 -9.34 0.26 2.12
C HIS A 176 -8.05 0.55 1.38
N GLN A 177 -7.78 -0.19 0.32
CA GLN A 177 -6.62 -0.02 -0.52
C GLN A 177 -6.95 -0.40 -1.96
N LEU A 178 -6.45 0.37 -2.91
CA LEU A 178 -6.46 0.05 -4.33
C LEU A 178 -5.04 0.03 -4.85
N THR A 179 -4.72 -1.00 -5.62
CA THR A 179 -3.47 -1.09 -6.36
C THR A 179 -3.80 -1.14 -7.85
N THR A 180 -3.27 -0.19 -8.61
CA THR A 180 -3.43 -0.12 -10.07
C THR A 180 -2.48 -1.11 -10.75
N GLY A 181 -2.79 -2.38 -10.62
CA GLY A 181 -2.01 -3.51 -11.09
C GLY A 181 -2.36 -4.79 -10.36
N ILE A 182 -1.69 -5.87 -10.74
CA ILE A 182 -1.81 -7.16 -10.10
C ILE A 182 -0.78 -7.22 -8.99
N GLY A 183 -1.24 -7.39 -7.76
CA GLY A 183 -0.37 -7.67 -6.63
C GLY A 183 -0.18 -9.18 -6.48
N ILE A 184 1.04 -9.66 -6.65
CA ILE A 184 1.40 -11.02 -6.25
C ILE A 184 1.53 -11.03 -4.73
N TYR A 185 0.77 -11.90 -4.11
CA TYR A 185 0.56 -11.89 -2.68
C TYR A 185 1.14 -13.13 -2.02
N PHE A 186 2.02 -12.94 -1.07
CA PHE A 186 2.64 -14.02 -0.30
C PHE A 186 2.31 -13.86 1.18
N ASP A 187 1.80 -14.91 1.78
CA ASP A 187 1.53 -15.00 3.21
C ASP A 187 2.37 -16.11 3.88
N ASN A 188 2.18 -16.30 5.17
CA ASN A 188 2.88 -17.32 5.96
C ASN A 188 2.69 -18.77 5.45
N ARG A 189 1.78 -19.02 4.52
CA ARG A 189 1.58 -20.36 3.95
C ARG A 189 2.57 -20.66 2.85
N LYS A 190 2.97 -19.62 2.11
CA LYS A 190 3.88 -19.70 0.99
C LYS A 190 5.30 -19.28 1.36
N ILE A 191 5.47 -18.37 2.31
CA ILE A 191 6.78 -17.85 2.72
C ILE A 191 7.51 -18.89 3.57
N LEU A 192 8.63 -19.36 3.08
CA LEU A 192 9.55 -20.25 3.80
C LEU A 192 10.49 -19.46 4.69
N SER A 193 11.04 -18.38 4.18
CA SER A 193 11.90 -17.46 4.93
C SER A 193 11.75 -16.03 4.44
N ALA A 194 11.92 -15.07 5.35
CA ALA A 194 12.00 -13.65 5.02
C ALA A 194 12.99 -12.98 5.98
N THR A 195 13.94 -12.24 5.44
CA THR A 195 14.97 -11.55 6.20
C THR A 195 15.03 -10.10 5.78
N LYS A 196 14.89 -9.20 6.76
CA LYS A 196 15.09 -7.76 6.57
C LYS A 196 16.39 -7.36 7.28
N LYS A 197 17.30 -6.73 6.54
CA LYS A 197 18.56 -6.20 7.07
C LYS A 197 18.54 -4.68 6.90
N GLU A 198 18.76 -3.96 7.98
CA GLU A 198 18.91 -2.52 7.98
C GLU A 198 20.35 -2.17 8.39
N HIS A 199 21.02 -1.40 7.57
CA HIS A 199 22.36 -0.94 7.84
C HIS A 199 22.40 0.58 7.92
N ILE A 200 23.00 1.10 8.98
CA ILE A 200 23.25 2.53 9.18
C ILE A 200 24.71 2.69 9.57
N SER A 201 25.47 3.45 8.76
CA SER A 201 26.85 3.79 9.10
C SER A 201 26.90 4.70 10.33
N PRO A 202 27.63 4.31 11.40
CA PRO A 202 27.74 5.14 12.60
C PRO A 202 28.42 6.48 12.36
N VAL A 203 29.22 6.58 11.31
CA VAL A 203 30.02 7.76 10.94
C VAL A 203 29.47 8.48 9.69
N MET A 204 28.31 8.03 9.20
CA MET A 204 27.61 8.61 8.03
C MET A 204 28.48 8.65 6.75
N GLU A 205 29.36 7.69 6.57
CA GLU A 205 30.15 7.55 5.34
C GLU A 205 29.37 6.87 4.20
N GLU A 206 28.33 6.12 4.57
CA GLU A 206 27.45 5.42 3.63
C GLU A 206 25.99 5.80 3.91
N LEU A 207 25.17 5.80 2.88
CA LEU A 207 23.73 5.98 3.03
C LEU A 207 23.12 4.79 3.80
N PRO A 208 22.07 5.02 4.59
CA PRO A 208 21.31 3.93 5.16
C PRO A 208 20.82 2.99 4.06
N ALA A 209 21.01 1.70 4.24
CA ALA A 209 20.56 0.68 3.29
C ALA A 209 19.59 -0.29 3.96
N LEU A 210 18.59 -0.73 3.21
CA LEU A 210 17.65 -1.76 3.61
C LEU A 210 17.60 -2.84 2.55
N ASP A 211 17.98 -4.06 2.93
CA ASP A 211 17.86 -5.26 2.11
C ASP A 211 16.73 -6.13 2.63
N PHE A 212 16.01 -6.72 1.71
CA PHE A 212 14.95 -7.67 2.00
C PHE A 212 15.11 -8.89 1.10
N ASP A 213 15.36 -10.05 1.73
CA ASP A 213 15.47 -11.35 1.08
C ASP A 213 14.27 -12.20 1.48
N MET A 214 13.64 -12.87 0.52
CA MET A 214 12.51 -13.75 0.76
C MET A 214 12.61 -15.00 -0.09
N THR A 215 12.29 -16.16 0.51
CA THR A 215 12.14 -17.44 -0.19
C THR A 215 10.73 -17.97 0.04
N ILE A 216 10.09 -18.43 -1.03
CA ILE A 216 8.74 -18.97 -1.01
C ILE A 216 8.72 -20.40 -1.53
N ASP A 217 7.70 -21.17 -1.13
CA ASP A 217 7.44 -22.53 -1.62
C ASP A 217 6.88 -22.48 -3.06
N ASN A 218 7.55 -23.17 -4.00
CA ASN A 218 7.18 -23.29 -5.40
C ASN A 218 6.92 -24.74 -5.84
N LYS A 219 6.68 -25.66 -4.89
CA LYS A 219 6.44 -27.08 -5.19
C LYS A 219 5.24 -27.34 -6.09
N ASP A 220 4.29 -26.42 -6.12
CA ASP A 220 3.16 -26.44 -7.07
C ASP A 220 3.51 -25.87 -8.45
N ARG A 221 4.77 -25.41 -8.64
CA ARG A 221 5.27 -24.79 -9.88
C ARG A 221 4.43 -23.63 -10.39
N ALA A 222 3.72 -22.96 -9.49
CA ALA A 222 2.93 -21.80 -9.84
C ALA A 222 3.78 -20.61 -10.35
N TYR A 223 5.06 -20.61 -9.96
CA TYR A 223 6.03 -19.55 -10.29
C TYR A 223 7.12 -20.05 -11.24
N ASP A 224 6.83 -21.06 -12.05
CA ASP A 224 7.75 -21.54 -13.07
C ASP A 224 7.78 -20.56 -14.26
N VAL A 225 8.97 -20.19 -14.72
CA VAL A 225 9.18 -19.29 -15.86
C VAL A 225 8.68 -19.91 -17.17
N GLU A 226 8.67 -21.25 -17.26
CA GLU A 226 8.16 -21.96 -18.43
C GLU A 226 6.63 -22.03 -18.47
N ASN A 227 5.96 -21.69 -17.38
CA ASN A 227 4.50 -21.60 -17.33
C ASN A 227 4.05 -20.22 -17.86
N GLU A 228 3.43 -20.19 -19.04
CA GLU A 228 2.93 -18.95 -19.67
C GLU A 228 1.90 -18.19 -18.79
N GLU A 229 1.18 -18.91 -17.94
CA GLU A 229 0.20 -18.33 -17.02
C GLU A 229 0.84 -17.90 -15.69
N SER A 230 2.14 -18.11 -15.52
CA SER A 230 2.82 -17.74 -14.29
C SER A 230 2.92 -16.24 -14.10
N THR A 231 2.54 -15.78 -12.92
CA THR A 231 2.66 -14.36 -12.53
C THR A 231 4.10 -13.88 -12.47
N VAL A 232 5.09 -14.80 -12.43
CA VAL A 232 6.52 -14.48 -12.49
C VAL A 232 6.90 -13.79 -13.80
N ASN A 233 6.21 -14.11 -14.91
CA ASN A 233 6.46 -13.50 -16.21
C ASN A 233 6.18 -11.99 -16.23
N PHE A 234 5.52 -11.45 -15.21
CA PHE A 234 5.23 -10.04 -15.04
C PHE A 234 6.17 -9.33 -14.05
N LEU A 235 7.13 -10.07 -13.47
CA LEU A 235 8.11 -9.46 -12.57
C LEU A 235 9.14 -8.67 -13.35
N GLU A 236 9.38 -7.45 -12.89
CA GLU A 236 10.37 -6.54 -13.43
C GLU A 236 11.22 -5.96 -12.31
N THR A 237 12.50 -5.73 -12.58
CA THR A 237 13.39 -5.03 -11.65
C THR A 237 12.83 -3.63 -11.36
N GLY A 238 12.87 -3.23 -10.09
CA GLY A 238 12.35 -1.94 -9.62
C GLY A 238 10.87 -1.94 -9.27
N GLN A 239 10.18 -3.08 -9.36
CA GLN A 239 8.81 -3.19 -8.85
C GLN A 239 8.76 -3.02 -7.34
N GLU A 240 7.73 -2.34 -6.88
CA GLU A 240 7.50 -2.11 -5.46
C GLU A 240 7.14 -3.40 -4.73
N VAL A 241 7.83 -3.65 -3.64
CA VAL A 241 7.59 -4.77 -2.73
C VAL A 241 7.18 -4.19 -1.38
N LYS A 242 5.94 -4.45 -0.98
CA LYS A 242 5.41 -4.06 0.34
C LYS A 242 5.46 -5.21 1.31
N VAL A 243 6.08 -4.97 2.45
CA VAL A 243 6.19 -5.93 3.54
C VAL A 243 5.33 -5.44 4.70
N LEU A 244 4.40 -6.28 5.15
CA LEU A 244 3.55 -6.02 6.31
C LEU A 244 3.83 -7.06 7.38
N TYR A 245 3.86 -6.63 8.64
CA TYR A 245 3.92 -7.49 9.82
C TYR A 245 2.57 -7.54 10.50
N GLY A 246 2.05 -8.74 10.74
CA GLY A 246 0.79 -8.97 11.43
C GLY A 246 1.00 -9.55 12.82
N GLN A 247 0.23 -9.08 13.78
CA GLN A 247 0.15 -9.67 15.11
C GLN A 247 -1.29 -10.08 15.39
N GLU A 248 -1.49 -11.36 15.70
CA GLU A 248 -2.78 -11.84 16.16
C GLU A 248 -3.08 -11.27 17.54
N LEU A 249 -4.26 -10.67 17.67
CA LEU A 249 -4.77 -10.11 18.91
C LEU A 249 -5.60 -11.15 19.67
N ASP A 250 -5.93 -10.87 20.93
CA ASP A 250 -6.68 -11.79 21.80
C ASP A 250 -8.08 -12.12 21.28
N ASN A 251 -8.65 -11.25 20.47
CA ASN A 251 -9.93 -11.45 19.82
C ASN A 251 -9.85 -12.29 18.52
N GLY A 252 -8.66 -12.80 18.17
CA GLY A 252 -8.41 -13.59 16.96
C GLY A 252 -8.29 -12.77 15.66
N THR A 253 -8.37 -11.44 15.72
CA THR A 253 -8.07 -10.58 14.56
C THR A 253 -6.58 -10.37 14.42
N VAL A 254 -6.10 -10.08 13.19
CA VAL A 254 -4.70 -9.75 12.94
C VAL A 254 -4.59 -8.27 12.64
N GLU A 255 -3.82 -7.56 13.46
CA GLU A 255 -3.47 -6.17 13.18
C GLU A 255 -2.18 -6.13 12.34
N TRP A 256 -2.26 -5.47 11.20
CA TRP A 256 -1.16 -5.36 10.24
C TRP A 256 -0.46 -4.01 10.34
N LEU A 257 0.86 -4.05 10.32
CA LEU A 257 1.73 -2.88 10.39
C LEU A 257 2.63 -2.82 9.17
N PRO A 258 2.88 -1.64 8.59
CA PRO A 258 3.89 -1.46 7.58
C PRO A 258 5.27 -1.87 8.11
N GLY A 259 5.91 -2.81 7.42
CA GLY A 259 7.25 -3.29 7.77
C GLY A 259 8.34 -2.60 6.94
N ALA A 260 8.17 -2.63 5.63
CA ALA A 260 9.08 -1.99 4.69
C ALA A 260 8.39 -1.78 3.34
N THR A 261 8.86 -0.78 2.59
CA THR A 261 8.65 -0.65 1.16
C THR A 261 10.03 -0.70 0.49
N VAL A 262 10.24 -1.72 -0.31
CA VAL A 262 11.49 -1.97 -1.03
C VAL A 262 11.20 -2.22 -2.49
N TYR A 263 12.23 -2.34 -3.32
CA TYR A 263 12.11 -2.50 -4.77
C TYR A 263 12.81 -3.77 -5.20
N LEU A 264 12.11 -4.56 -5.99
CA LEU A 264 12.59 -5.84 -6.50
C LEU A 264 13.88 -5.62 -7.31
N ARG A 265 14.92 -6.33 -6.94
CA ARG A 265 16.21 -6.29 -7.62
C ARG A 265 16.38 -7.47 -8.55
N GLU A 266 16.24 -8.66 -7.99
CA GLU A 266 16.38 -9.90 -8.70
C GLU A 266 15.51 -11.01 -8.10
N TRP A 267 15.24 -12.01 -8.89
CA TRP A 267 14.54 -13.23 -8.45
C TRP A 267 15.08 -14.43 -9.19
N SER A 268 14.93 -15.58 -8.57
CA SER A 268 15.24 -16.88 -9.18
C SER A 268 14.21 -17.90 -8.73
N ALA A 269 13.82 -18.78 -9.60
CA ALA A 269 12.91 -19.87 -9.31
C ALA A 269 13.51 -21.20 -9.74
N ASP A 270 13.28 -22.21 -8.94
CA ASP A 270 13.50 -23.62 -9.27
C ASP A 270 12.24 -24.44 -8.98
N ASP A 271 12.33 -25.77 -9.09
CA ASP A 271 11.18 -26.67 -8.93
C ASP A 271 10.61 -26.71 -7.50
N GLU A 272 11.34 -26.26 -6.51
CA GLU A 272 10.93 -26.33 -5.10
C GLU A 272 10.73 -24.95 -4.46
N GLU A 273 11.54 -23.97 -4.85
CA GLU A 273 11.59 -22.67 -4.19
C GLU A 273 11.70 -21.53 -5.20
N MET A 274 11.23 -20.36 -4.80
CA MET A 274 11.49 -19.12 -5.49
C MET A 274 12.05 -18.10 -4.51
N SER A 275 13.14 -17.45 -4.89
CA SER A 275 13.84 -16.47 -4.08
C SER A 275 13.75 -15.08 -4.70
N PHE A 276 13.60 -14.07 -3.85
CA PHE A 276 13.55 -12.66 -4.21
C PHE A 276 14.54 -11.87 -3.38
N THR A 277 15.21 -10.93 -4.02
CA THR A 277 16.00 -9.90 -3.36
C THR A 277 15.45 -8.54 -3.72
N ALA A 278 15.22 -7.70 -2.74
CA ALA A 278 14.73 -6.34 -2.90
C ALA A 278 15.50 -5.38 -1.99
N THR A 279 15.66 -4.14 -2.45
CA THR A 279 16.43 -3.12 -1.76
C THR A 279 15.64 -1.82 -1.65
N ASP A 280 16.09 -0.88 -0.83
CA ASP A 280 15.45 0.42 -0.76
C ASP A 280 15.79 1.31 -1.97
N ARG A 281 15.20 2.50 -2.01
CA ARG A 281 15.43 3.46 -3.10
C ARG A 281 16.81 4.07 -3.11
N PHE A 282 17.56 4.05 -1.99
CA PHE A 282 18.86 4.68 -1.94
C PHE A 282 19.86 3.98 -2.87
N GLU A 283 19.72 2.68 -3.10
CA GLU A 283 20.56 1.99 -4.08
C GLU A 283 20.35 2.50 -5.51
N SER A 284 19.13 2.91 -5.86
CA SER A 284 18.84 3.51 -7.19
C SER A 284 19.36 4.96 -7.33
N MET A 285 19.79 5.58 -6.24
CA MET A 285 20.31 6.94 -6.20
C MET A 285 21.85 7.00 -6.32
N ASP A 286 22.49 5.90 -6.67
CA ASP A 286 23.95 5.85 -6.92
C ASP A 286 24.31 6.57 -8.22
N GLY A 287 24.29 7.88 -8.17
CA GLY A 287 24.55 8.77 -9.29
C GLY A 287 25.23 10.06 -8.86
N THR A 288 25.84 10.73 -9.82
CA THR A 288 26.44 12.05 -9.56
C THR A 288 25.43 13.15 -9.83
N TYR A 289 25.05 13.87 -8.77
CA TYR A 289 24.28 15.10 -8.89
C TYR A 289 25.21 16.24 -9.32
N TYR A 290 25.11 16.69 -10.57
CA TYR A 290 25.86 17.82 -11.08
C TYR A 290 25.03 18.63 -12.07
N LYS A 291 24.64 19.85 -11.68
CA LYS A 291 23.89 20.76 -12.57
C LYS A 291 24.71 21.84 -13.21
N GLY A 292 26.01 21.99 -12.84
CA GLY A 292 26.85 23.02 -13.39
C GLY A 292 26.44 24.45 -13.06
N GLU A 293 25.56 24.65 -12.08
CA GLU A 293 25.04 25.94 -11.68
C GLU A 293 25.84 26.49 -10.51
N TYR A 294 26.36 27.70 -10.68
CA TYR A 294 26.96 28.49 -9.60
C TYR A 294 25.85 29.31 -8.91
N ARG A 295 25.67 29.10 -7.63
CA ARG A 295 24.68 29.84 -6.82
C ARG A 295 25.42 30.81 -5.90
N SER A 296 25.48 32.08 -6.31
CA SER A 296 26.24 33.13 -5.59
C SER A 296 25.70 33.42 -4.18
N GLU A 297 24.46 33.14 -3.91
CA GLU A 297 23.81 33.37 -2.61
C GLU A 297 23.77 32.15 -1.70
N GLY A 298 24.31 31.02 -2.16
CA GLY A 298 24.18 29.74 -1.47
C GLY A 298 22.80 29.13 -1.64
N ILE A 299 22.58 27.96 -1.04
CA ILE A 299 21.32 27.25 -1.03
C ILE A 299 21.12 26.68 0.37
N SER A 300 19.88 26.56 0.83
CA SER A 300 19.61 25.81 2.06
C SER A 300 19.86 24.32 1.83
N LEU A 301 20.29 23.62 2.88
CA LEU A 301 20.47 22.16 2.81
C LEU A 301 19.13 21.46 2.49
N TYR A 302 18.02 22.05 2.90
CA TYR A 302 16.68 21.57 2.55
C TYR A 302 16.41 21.62 1.05
N ASP A 303 16.66 22.78 0.41
CA ASP A 303 16.42 22.96 -1.01
C ASP A 303 17.37 22.12 -1.85
N LEU A 304 18.63 21.98 -1.41
CA LEU A 304 19.58 21.08 -2.06
C LEU A 304 19.12 19.63 -1.99
N ALA A 305 18.64 19.16 -0.83
CA ALA A 305 18.11 17.81 -0.67
C ALA A 305 16.87 17.59 -1.55
N VAL A 306 15.96 18.57 -1.64
CA VAL A 306 14.79 18.50 -2.54
C VAL A 306 15.23 18.39 -3.99
N ASP A 307 16.22 19.18 -4.42
CA ASP A 307 16.73 19.16 -5.79
C ASP A 307 17.38 17.81 -6.13
N VAL A 308 18.15 17.24 -5.22
CA VAL A 308 18.78 15.92 -5.39
C VAL A 308 17.74 14.82 -5.50
N LEU A 309 16.75 14.79 -4.58
CA LEU A 309 15.69 13.81 -4.59
C LEU A 309 14.81 13.91 -5.86
N LYS A 310 14.54 15.13 -6.29
CA LYS A 310 13.81 15.38 -7.54
C LYS A 310 14.58 14.91 -8.77
N ASP A 311 15.89 15.15 -8.81
CA ASP A 311 16.77 14.70 -9.89
C ASP A 311 16.85 13.17 -9.97
N ALA A 312 16.83 12.51 -8.80
CA ALA A 312 16.76 11.06 -8.67
C ALA A 312 15.34 10.49 -8.95
N GLY A 313 14.37 11.32 -9.31
CA GLY A 313 13.01 10.87 -9.64
C GLY A 313 12.18 10.44 -8.42
N VAL A 314 12.58 10.85 -7.21
CA VAL A 314 11.85 10.50 -5.99
C VAL A 314 10.66 11.43 -5.81
N ASP A 315 9.46 10.86 -5.68
CA ASP A 315 8.23 11.62 -5.46
C ASP A 315 8.24 12.32 -4.09
N SER A 316 7.94 13.61 -4.08
CA SER A 316 7.94 14.46 -2.86
C SER A 316 7.01 13.94 -1.75
N ARG A 317 6.04 13.11 -2.08
CA ARG A 317 5.13 12.46 -1.11
C ARG A 317 5.74 11.26 -0.40
N THR A 318 6.86 10.76 -0.87
CA THR A 318 7.50 9.52 -0.36
C THR A 318 8.65 9.79 0.60
N TYR A 319 9.01 11.05 0.82
CA TYR A 319 10.06 11.43 1.76
C TYR A 319 9.61 12.58 2.67
N TRP A 320 10.28 12.69 3.79
CA TRP A 320 10.14 13.80 4.72
C TRP A 320 11.52 14.38 5.04
N LEU A 321 11.62 15.70 4.97
CA LEU A 321 12.82 16.44 5.34
C LEU A 321 12.52 17.33 6.55
N ASP A 322 13.48 17.35 7.51
CA ASP A 322 13.34 18.20 8.68
C ASP A 322 13.43 19.68 8.28
N ASN A 323 12.49 20.48 8.78
CA ASN A 323 12.48 21.92 8.54
C ASN A 323 13.74 22.65 9.05
N TYR A 324 14.43 22.07 10.02
CA TYR A 324 15.71 22.61 10.51
C TYR A 324 16.74 22.72 9.39
N LEU A 325 16.69 21.90 8.36
CA LEU A 325 17.58 21.97 7.21
C LEU A 325 17.44 23.26 6.39
N LYS A 326 16.36 24.02 6.57
CA LYS A 326 16.17 25.34 5.95
C LYS A 326 17.07 26.41 6.53
N ASP A 327 17.47 26.22 7.79
CA ASP A 327 18.34 27.16 8.50
C ASP A 327 19.83 26.85 8.28
N VAL A 328 20.13 25.73 7.60
CA VAL A 328 21.49 25.33 7.27
C VAL A 328 21.82 25.77 5.84
N SER A 329 22.73 26.72 5.71
CA SER A 329 23.19 27.22 4.41
C SER A 329 24.39 26.39 3.92
N VAL A 330 24.33 25.97 2.66
CA VAL A 330 25.43 25.32 1.95
C VAL A 330 25.99 26.32 1.00
N CYS A 331 27.29 26.67 1.21
CA CYS A 331 28.05 27.51 0.30
C CYS A 331 28.83 26.63 -0.69
N ASN A 332 28.91 27.07 -1.93
CA ASN A 332 29.79 26.46 -2.96
C ASN A 332 31.25 26.60 -2.63
#